data_15eeb5812b89581d6e92d9dda8179b12
#
_entry.id   15eeb5812b89581d6e92d9dda8179b12
#
_cell.length_a   1.000
_cell.length_b   1.000
_cell.length_c   1.000
_cell.angle_alpha   90.00
_cell.angle_beta   90.00
_cell.angle_gamma   90.00
#
_symmetry.space_group_name_H-M   'P 1'
#
loop_
_entity.id
_entity.type
_entity.pdbx_description
1 polymer ?
#
loop_
_entity_poly.entity_id
_entity_poly.type
_entity_poly.pdbx_seq_one_letter_code
_entity_poly.pdbx_strand_id
1 'polypeptide(L)'
;MTRLISMLAAVLMNSLVGGVIASALGLPAIAGAVALNMVAAVIGQAIPKGSLRAGVYTEIWTGELVKHLRRGLEASFLDGIPDNSSIVDNDVIHLIDVGVDPEVLINNTTYPIPLQALEDKDIAIKLDKFQTKVTPITDDELYALSYDKMGRVKESHGNAINDSKFAKAAHALCAKENTETTPVLKTTGKRDSVTGRRKMTLEDLLSVKRSMDKLKVPSQGRRLVLCSDHVNDLLEVSQAFKEQYNIDRNNGTVGRLFGFDIYEYADNPLYTTAGKKKDIGVAVTTGEFQCSFAFYAPRVFKATGSTKMYYSEASTDPQNQRSLVNFRHYFICMPKKADAGVVLMSDYKNPSLPEG
;
A
#
# COMPACT_ATOMS: atom_id res chain seq x y z
N MET A 1 16.15 -4.45 43.25
CA MET A 1 17.01 -3.27 43.49
C MET A 1 16.64 -2.05 42.64
N THR A 2 16.51 -2.17 41.35
CA THR A 2 16.20 -1.04 40.43
C THR A 2 14.93 -0.25 40.77
N ARG A 3 13.84 -0.92 41.19
CA ARG A 3 12.58 -0.24 41.56
C ARG A 3 12.70 0.62 42.83
N LEU A 4 13.47 0.17 43.79
CA LEU A 4 13.69 0.91 45.04
C LEU A 4 14.53 2.17 44.78
N ILE A 5 15.53 2.06 43.90
CA ILE A 5 16.40 3.18 43.51
C ILE A 5 15.60 4.23 42.75
N SER A 6 14.72 3.80 41.83
CA SER A 6 13.86 4.75 41.05
C SER A 6 12.80 5.45 41.92
N MET A 7 12.23 4.77 42.90
CA MET A 7 11.33 5.39 43.88
C MET A 7 12.05 6.41 44.78
N LEU A 8 13.24 6.09 45.25
CA LEU A 8 14.07 7.00 46.06
C LEU A 8 14.47 8.24 45.23
N ALA A 9 14.86 8.05 43.99
CA ALA A 9 15.20 9.16 43.10
C ALA A 9 13.99 10.08 42.81
N ALA A 10 12.81 9.51 42.62
CA ALA A 10 11.59 10.29 42.42
C ALA A 10 11.19 11.10 43.65
N VAL A 11 11.26 10.49 44.84
CA VAL A 11 11.00 11.20 46.11
C VAL A 11 12.00 12.32 46.35
N LEU A 12 13.27 12.13 46.04
CA LEU A 12 14.31 13.16 46.14
C LEU A 12 14.06 14.32 45.18
N MET A 13 13.76 14.03 43.93
CA MET A 13 13.45 15.08 42.94
C MET A 13 12.21 15.87 43.32
N ASN A 14 11.13 15.21 43.73
CA ASN A 14 9.91 15.88 44.16
C ASN A 14 10.16 16.73 45.44
N SER A 15 10.98 16.26 46.33
CA SER A 15 11.34 17.04 47.56
C SER A 15 12.13 18.28 47.24
N LEU A 16 13.07 18.19 46.30
CA LEU A 16 13.87 19.33 45.82
C LEU A 16 13.00 20.40 45.14
N VAL A 17 12.19 19.95 44.18
CA VAL A 17 11.29 20.85 43.41
C VAL A 17 10.22 21.47 44.33
N GLY A 18 9.57 20.67 45.15
CA GLY A 18 8.58 21.16 46.13
C GLY A 18 9.16 22.13 47.15
N GLY A 19 10.38 21.87 47.62
CA GLY A 19 11.09 22.76 48.51
C GLY A 19 11.42 24.16 47.88
N VAL A 20 11.88 24.13 46.64
CA VAL A 20 12.17 25.37 45.89
C VAL A 20 10.91 26.20 45.63
N ILE A 21 9.80 25.54 45.22
CA ILE A 21 8.52 26.24 44.99
C ILE A 21 7.98 26.85 46.28
N ALA A 22 8.00 26.10 47.39
CA ALA A 22 7.55 26.61 48.68
C ALA A 22 8.38 27.81 49.16
N SER A 23 9.72 27.72 49.06
CA SER A 23 10.61 28.82 49.40
C SER A 23 10.34 30.10 48.57
N ALA A 24 10.05 29.94 47.28
CA ALA A 24 9.68 31.07 46.40
C ALA A 24 8.34 31.71 46.80
N LEU A 25 7.44 30.97 47.46
CA LEU A 25 6.15 31.43 47.97
C LEU A 25 6.21 31.89 49.45
N GLY A 26 7.41 31.94 50.04
CA GLY A 26 7.58 32.35 51.43
C GLY A 26 7.14 31.30 52.48
N LEU A 27 6.96 30.03 52.06
CA LEU A 27 6.58 28.91 52.90
C LEU A 27 7.79 28.05 53.29
N PRO A 28 7.74 27.33 54.41
CA PRO A 28 8.81 26.41 54.77
C PRO A 28 9.08 25.38 53.70
N ALA A 29 10.33 25.20 53.27
CA ALA A 29 10.74 24.27 52.22
C ALA A 29 10.28 22.84 52.48
N ILE A 30 10.27 22.43 53.72
CA ILE A 30 9.79 21.09 54.15
C ILE A 30 8.30 20.86 53.83
N ALA A 31 7.47 21.91 54.01
CA ALA A 31 6.04 21.83 53.72
C ALA A 31 5.80 21.60 52.22
N GLY A 32 6.54 22.27 51.33
CA GLY A 32 6.45 22.07 49.87
C GLY A 32 6.95 20.71 49.44
N ALA A 33 8.03 20.23 50.03
CA ALA A 33 8.53 18.86 49.74
C ALA A 33 7.51 17.80 50.09
N VAL A 34 6.86 17.89 51.27
CA VAL A 34 5.81 16.95 51.71
C VAL A 34 4.59 17.05 50.85
N ALA A 35 4.10 18.25 50.53
CA ALA A 35 2.92 18.45 49.72
C ALA A 35 3.07 17.87 48.29
N LEU A 36 4.22 18.10 47.64
CA LEU A 36 4.46 17.59 46.30
C LEU A 36 4.54 16.07 46.26
N ASN A 37 5.16 15.44 47.27
CA ASN A 37 5.23 13.99 47.40
C ASN A 37 3.84 13.36 47.69
N MET A 38 2.99 14.02 48.48
CA MET A 38 1.60 13.59 48.70
C MET A 38 0.78 13.65 47.42
N VAL A 39 0.86 14.75 46.68
CA VAL A 39 0.17 14.90 45.38
C VAL A 39 0.66 13.82 44.40
N ALA A 40 1.96 13.59 44.30
CA ALA A 40 2.51 12.55 43.46
C ALA A 40 2.02 11.13 43.87
N ALA A 41 1.91 10.85 45.16
CA ALA A 41 1.38 9.59 45.64
C ALA A 41 -0.11 9.38 45.33
N VAL A 42 -0.93 10.43 45.47
CA VAL A 42 -2.37 10.40 45.09
C VAL A 42 -2.56 10.21 43.61
N ILE A 43 -1.83 10.97 42.76
CA ILE A 43 -1.86 10.82 41.32
C ILE A 43 -1.37 9.42 40.91
N GLY A 44 -0.31 8.91 41.52
CA GLY A 44 0.21 7.58 41.24
C GLY A 44 -0.74 6.43 41.63
N GLN A 45 -1.69 6.66 42.55
CA GLN A 45 -2.76 5.69 42.90
C GLN A 45 -3.97 5.82 41.93
N ALA A 46 -4.22 7.02 41.41
CA ALA A 46 -5.32 7.27 40.47
C ALA A 46 -5.01 6.80 39.04
N ILE A 47 -3.75 6.68 38.67
CA ILE A 47 -3.33 6.19 37.34
C ILE A 47 -3.40 4.65 37.35
N PRO A 48 -4.18 4.02 36.47
CA PRO A 48 -4.19 2.56 36.36
C PRO A 48 -2.78 1.99 36.12
N LYS A 49 -2.39 1.01 36.94
CA LYS A 49 -1.07 0.37 36.80
C LYS A 49 -0.96 -0.26 35.41
N GLY A 50 -0.06 0.25 34.60
CA GLY A 50 0.18 -0.26 33.23
C GLY A 50 -0.16 0.73 32.09
N SER A 51 -0.90 1.82 32.35
CA SER A 51 -1.27 2.79 31.31
C SER A 51 -0.07 3.43 30.60
N LEU A 52 1.01 3.73 31.34
CA LEU A 52 2.26 4.25 30.77
C LEU A 52 3.06 3.19 30.00
N ARG A 53 2.91 1.89 30.34
CA ARG A 53 3.58 0.81 29.62
C ARG A 53 2.95 0.49 28.28
N ALA A 54 1.61 0.54 28.18
CA ALA A 54 0.91 0.23 26.95
C ALA A 54 1.34 1.16 25.79
N GLY A 55 1.51 2.47 26.06
CA GLY A 55 1.94 3.44 25.05
C GLY A 55 3.35 3.18 24.52
N VAL A 56 4.31 2.90 25.42
CA VAL A 56 5.72 2.64 25.03
C VAL A 56 5.84 1.37 24.20
N TYR A 57 5.17 0.28 24.60
CA TYR A 57 5.18 -0.97 23.84
C TYR A 57 4.54 -0.79 22.47
N THR A 58 3.43 -0.08 22.38
CA THR A 58 2.74 0.15 21.12
C THR A 58 3.61 0.90 20.13
N GLU A 59 4.33 1.92 20.56
CA GLU A 59 5.23 2.70 19.68
C GLU A 59 6.40 1.87 19.16
N ILE A 60 7.07 1.10 20.02
CA ILE A 60 8.22 0.24 19.64
C ILE A 60 7.76 -0.81 18.61
N TRP A 61 6.64 -1.47 18.86
CA TRP A 61 6.15 -2.54 17.99
C TRP A 61 5.62 -2.01 16.66
N THR A 62 4.98 -0.85 16.67
CA THR A 62 4.57 -0.16 15.44
C THR A 62 5.79 0.21 14.59
N GLY A 63 6.88 0.67 15.21
CA GLY A 63 8.13 0.95 14.52
C GLY A 63 8.74 -0.28 13.85
N GLU A 64 8.72 -1.44 14.48
CA GLU A 64 9.17 -2.69 13.88
C GLU A 64 8.25 -3.12 12.73
N LEU A 65 6.95 -3.04 12.89
CA LEU A 65 6.00 -3.35 11.81
C LEU A 65 6.24 -2.47 10.58
N VAL A 66 6.46 -1.18 10.75
CA VAL A 66 6.77 -0.27 9.63
C VAL A 66 8.06 -0.70 8.91
N LYS A 67 9.09 -1.15 9.65
CA LYS A 67 10.31 -1.69 9.03
C LYS A 67 10.02 -2.94 8.19
N HIS A 68 9.22 -3.87 8.70
CA HIS A 68 8.83 -5.06 7.95
C HIS A 68 8.02 -4.71 6.69
N LEU A 69 7.05 -3.83 6.79
CA LEU A 69 6.27 -3.35 5.66
C LEU A 69 7.14 -2.71 4.57
N ARG A 70 8.25 -2.04 4.94
CA ARG A 70 9.20 -1.46 3.98
C ARG A 70 10.15 -2.48 3.37
N ARG A 71 10.44 -3.59 4.06
CA ARG A 71 11.34 -4.65 3.56
C ARG A 71 10.66 -5.61 2.58
N GLY A 72 9.36 -5.83 2.70
CA GLY A 72 8.59 -6.76 1.90
C GLY A 72 8.06 -6.18 0.59
N LEU A 73 8.86 -5.36 -0.13
CA LEU A 73 8.46 -4.75 -1.40
C LEU A 73 8.61 -5.77 -2.54
N GLU A 74 7.70 -6.71 -2.66
CA GLU A 74 7.60 -7.57 -3.86
C GLU A 74 6.97 -6.84 -5.06
N ALA A 75 6.36 -5.67 -4.84
CA ALA A 75 5.74 -4.85 -5.87
C ALA A 75 6.69 -3.74 -6.38
N SER A 76 7.81 -4.13 -6.97
CA SER A 76 8.83 -3.22 -7.51
C SER A 76 8.29 -2.24 -8.56
N PHE A 77 7.15 -2.57 -9.21
CA PHE A 77 6.47 -1.65 -10.12
C PHE A 77 5.91 -0.39 -9.44
N LEU A 78 5.83 -0.35 -8.10
CA LEU A 78 5.45 0.83 -7.31
C LEU A 78 6.64 1.68 -6.86
N ASP A 79 7.88 1.25 -7.14
CA ASP A 79 9.08 1.99 -6.75
C ASP A 79 9.23 3.26 -7.59
N GLY A 80 9.62 4.37 -6.95
CA GLY A 80 9.78 5.65 -7.65
C GLY A 80 8.47 6.30 -8.15
N ILE A 81 7.29 5.78 -7.76
CA ILE A 81 6.02 6.49 -7.94
C ILE A 81 5.96 7.66 -6.95
N PRO A 82 5.43 8.83 -7.37
CA PRO A 82 5.22 9.97 -6.49
C PRO A 82 4.56 9.60 -5.17
N ASP A 83 5.20 9.95 -4.06
CA ASP A 83 4.73 9.65 -2.70
C ASP A 83 4.14 10.90 -2.06
N ASN A 84 2.84 10.88 -1.82
CA ASN A 84 2.08 11.96 -1.22
C ASN A 84 1.80 11.72 0.28
N SER A 85 2.56 10.85 0.93
CA SER A 85 2.37 10.53 2.36
C SER A 85 2.51 11.74 3.30
N SER A 86 3.28 12.75 2.89
CA SER A 86 3.50 13.98 3.69
C SER A 86 2.28 14.91 3.77
N ILE A 87 1.33 14.78 2.84
CA ILE A 87 0.13 15.63 2.78
C ILE A 87 -1.14 14.91 3.28
N VAL A 88 -0.98 13.72 3.88
CA VAL A 88 -2.09 12.99 4.48
C VAL A 88 -2.49 13.64 5.79
N ASP A 89 -3.72 14.11 5.88
CA ASP A 89 -4.33 14.58 7.13
C ASP A 89 -5.55 13.73 7.49
N ASN A 90 -5.59 13.22 8.71
CA ASN A 90 -6.68 12.36 9.23
C ASN A 90 -7.09 11.23 8.27
N ASP A 91 -6.11 10.58 7.63
CA ASP A 91 -6.29 9.50 6.64
C ASP A 91 -7.06 9.94 5.36
N VAL A 92 -7.02 11.24 5.03
CA VAL A 92 -7.57 11.85 3.80
C VAL A 92 -6.49 12.63 3.08
N ILE A 93 -6.52 12.62 1.75
CA ILE A 93 -5.69 13.45 0.88
C ILE A 93 -6.59 14.35 0.07
N HIS A 94 -6.25 15.64 0.02
CA HIS A 94 -6.84 16.60 -0.88
C HIS A 94 -5.96 16.77 -2.11
N LEU A 95 -6.48 16.45 -3.28
CA LEU A 95 -5.83 16.68 -4.57
C LEU A 95 -6.60 17.75 -5.33
N ILE A 96 -5.88 18.70 -5.90
CA ILE A 96 -6.47 19.70 -6.79
C ILE A 96 -6.41 19.14 -8.20
N ASP A 97 -7.56 18.89 -8.81
CA ASP A 97 -7.66 18.61 -10.24
C ASP A 97 -7.71 19.95 -10.99
N VAL A 98 -6.60 20.26 -11.63
CA VAL A 98 -6.52 21.43 -12.51
C VAL A 98 -7.33 21.13 -13.76
N GLY A 99 -8.25 22.04 -14.12
CA GLY A 99 -9.12 21.89 -15.27
C GLY A 99 -8.38 21.72 -16.61
N VAL A 100 -9.11 21.75 -17.70
CA VAL A 100 -8.55 21.59 -19.05
C VAL A 100 -7.72 22.83 -19.40
N ASP A 101 -6.54 22.61 -20.01
CA ASP A 101 -5.70 23.70 -20.51
C ASP A 101 -6.48 24.61 -21.46
N PRO A 102 -6.19 25.93 -21.49
CA PRO A 102 -6.85 26.87 -22.39
C PRO A 102 -6.65 26.47 -23.86
N GLU A 103 -7.68 26.68 -24.67
CA GLU A 103 -7.60 26.46 -26.10
C GLU A 103 -6.66 27.49 -26.76
N VAL A 104 -5.73 26.99 -27.56
CA VAL A 104 -4.81 27.87 -28.31
C VAL A 104 -5.42 28.22 -29.68
N LEU A 105 -5.70 29.46 -29.86
CA LEU A 105 -6.19 29.99 -31.15
C LEU A 105 -4.99 30.32 -32.05
N ILE A 106 -4.83 29.58 -33.13
CA ILE A 106 -3.77 29.79 -34.12
C ILE A 106 -4.23 30.73 -35.19
N ASN A 107 -3.48 31.83 -35.44
CA ASN A 107 -3.79 32.87 -36.45
C ASN A 107 -5.18 33.48 -36.28
N ASN A 108 -5.61 33.70 -35.05
CA ASN A 108 -6.92 34.28 -34.77
C ASN A 108 -7.04 35.71 -35.28
N THR A 109 -8.10 35.96 -36.05
CA THR A 109 -8.46 37.31 -36.56
C THR A 109 -9.74 37.85 -35.95
N THR A 110 -10.37 37.10 -35.04
CA THR A 110 -11.66 37.46 -34.41
C THR A 110 -11.44 38.02 -33.03
N TYR A 111 -11.97 39.21 -32.75
CA TYR A 111 -11.90 39.90 -31.47
C TYR A 111 -13.30 40.37 -31.04
N PRO A 112 -13.62 40.37 -29.72
CA PRO A 112 -12.78 40.00 -28.61
C PRO A 112 -12.54 38.49 -28.50
N ILE A 113 -11.37 38.09 -27.99
CA ILE A 113 -11.06 36.68 -27.70
C ILE A 113 -12.00 36.19 -26.58
N PRO A 114 -12.66 35.06 -26.72
CA PRO A 114 -13.54 34.52 -25.68
C PRO A 114 -12.76 34.21 -24.41
N LEU A 115 -13.37 34.43 -23.24
CA LEU A 115 -12.81 34.10 -21.96
C LEU A 115 -13.02 32.60 -21.67
N GLN A 116 -11.95 31.90 -21.34
CA GLN A 116 -11.99 30.52 -20.84
C GLN A 116 -11.50 30.49 -19.39
N ALA A 117 -12.38 30.20 -18.46
CA ALA A 117 -12.02 30.03 -17.07
C ALA A 117 -11.40 28.65 -16.84
N LEU A 118 -10.33 28.59 -16.04
CA LEU A 118 -9.79 27.35 -15.49
C LEU A 118 -10.64 26.99 -14.25
N GLU A 119 -11.28 25.82 -14.31
CA GLU A 119 -12.05 25.31 -13.17
C GLU A 119 -11.22 24.29 -12.41
N ASP A 120 -10.71 24.70 -11.27
CA ASP A 120 -10.03 23.80 -10.34
C ASP A 120 -11.04 23.11 -9.43
N LYS A 121 -10.88 21.80 -9.24
CA LYS A 121 -11.73 20.99 -8.36
C LYS A 121 -10.89 20.36 -7.27
N ASP A 122 -11.31 20.53 -6.03
CA ASP A 122 -10.76 19.77 -4.90
C ASP A 122 -11.37 18.37 -4.88
N ILE A 123 -10.51 17.36 -4.87
CA ILE A 123 -10.89 15.95 -4.77
C ILE A 123 -10.34 15.40 -3.46
N ALA A 124 -11.24 15.21 -2.49
CA ALA A 124 -10.90 14.55 -1.24
C ALA A 124 -10.88 13.03 -1.43
N ILE A 125 -9.72 12.41 -1.26
CA ILE A 125 -9.52 10.97 -1.40
C ILE A 125 -9.22 10.38 -0.03
N LYS A 126 -10.09 9.47 0.42
CA LYS A 126 -9.90 8.73 1.67
C LYS A 126 -8.98 7.53 1.44
N LEU A 127 -7.98 7.35 2.32
CA LEU A 127 -7.10 6.20 2.29
C LEU A 127 -7.85 4.90 2.60
N ASP A 128 -7.42 3.84 1.96
CA ASP A 128 -7.92 2.49 2.25
C ASP A 128 -7.38 1.99 3.59
N LYS A 129 -8.27 1.41 4.39
CA LYS A 129 -7.95 0.85 5.69
C LYS A 129 -7.72 -0.65 5.60
N PHE A 130 -6.52 -1.10 5.91
CA PHE A 130 -6.14 -2.50 6.01
C PHE A 130 -6.06 -2.90 7.48
N GLN A 131 -6.83 -3.91 7.87
CA GLN A 131 -6.83 -4.43 9.23
C GLN A 131 -6.64 -5.94 9.20
N THR A 132 -5.74 -6.45 10.04
CA THR A 132 -5.60 -7.89 10.24
C THR A 132 -6.61 -8.39 11.27
N LYS A 133 -6.99 -9.66 11.19
CA LYS A 133 -7.74 -10.32 12.25
C LYS A 133 -6.89 -10.41 13.50
N VAL A 134 -7.52 -10.39 14.66
CA VAL A 134 -6.84 -10.53 15.95
C VAL A 134 -6.24 -11.92 16.06
N THR A 135 -4.94 -12.00 16.38
CA THR A 135 -4.24 -13.26 16.64
C THR A 135 -4.01 -13.41 18.13
N PRO A 136 -4.56 -14.46 18.76
CA PRO A 136 -4.27 -14.79 20.14
C PRO A 136 -2.90 -15.50 20.27
N ILE A 137 -2.15 -15.18 21.29
CA ILE A 137 -0.90 -15.86 21.71
C ILE A 137 -1.06 -16.19 23.18
N THR A 138 -1.05 -17.47 23.52
CA THR A 138 -1.15 -17.91 24.91
C THR A 138 0.13 -17.63 25.66
N ASP A 139 0.03 -17.44 26.96
CA ASP A 139 1.20 -17.18 27.82
C ASP A 139 2.14 -18.39 27.83
N ASP A 140 1.59 -19.60 27.82
CA ASP A 140 2.35 -20.86 27.71
C ASP A 140 3.17 -20.92 26.42
N GLU A 141 2.63 -20.45 25.28
CA GLU A 141 3.38 -20.41 24.00
C GLU A 141 4.55 -19.43 24.04
N LEU A 142 4.45 -18.32 24.76
CA LEU A 142 5.55 -17.36 24.90
C LEU A 142 6.70 -17.91 25.72
N TYR A 143 6.42 -18.76 26.72
CA TYR A 143 7.43 -19.33 27.59
C TYR A 143 7.96 -20.70 27.14
N ALA A 144 7.12 -21.51 26.49
CA ALA A 144 7.47 -22.87 26.09
C ALA A 144 8.23 -22.95 24.75
N LEU A 145 8.14 -21.93 23.88
CA LEU A 145 8.75 -21.96 22.57
C LEU A 145 10.18 -21.41 22.60
N SER A 146 11.09 -22.09 21.92
CA SER A 146 12.50 -21.70 21.78
C SER A 146 12.75 -20.57 20.77
N TYR A 147 11.71 -20.02 20.16
CA TYR A 147 11.81 -18.93 19.17
C TYR A 147 10.89 -17.77 19.54
N ASP A 148 11.20 -16.57 19.01
CA ASP A 148 10.39 -15.37 19.20
C ASP A 148 9.04 -15.48 18.46
N LYS A 149 8.05 -16.05 19.14
CA LYS A 149 6.67 -16.18 18.65
C LYS A 149 6.05 -14.83 18.32
N MET A 150 6.31 -13.82 19.14
CA MET A 150 5.77 -12.48 18.95
C MET A 150 6.35 -11.80 17.71
N GLY A 151 7.66 -11.92 17.48
CA GLY A 151 8.32 -11.42 16.28
C GLY A 151 7.76 -12.06 15.02
N ARG A 152 7.55 -13.39 15.03
CA ARG A 152 6.94 -14.10 13.91
C ARG A 152 5.49 -13.70 13.64
N VAL A 153 4.68 -13.46 14.66
CA VAL A 153 3.31 -12.98 14.51
C VAL A 153 3.30 -11.58 13.89
N LYS A 154 4.16 -10.68 14.35
CA LYS A 154 4.31 -9.34 13.74
C LYS A 154 4.70 -9.42 12.26
N GLU A 155 5.67 -10.27 11.93
CA GLU A 155 6.09 -10.49 10.55
C GLU A 155 4.95 -11.02 9.68
N SER A 156 4.19 -12.02 10.17
CA SER A 156 3.05 -12.58 9.48
C SER A 156 1.94 -11.54 9.20
N HIS A 157 1.63 -10.70 10.18
CA HIS A 157 0.67 -9.60 9.99
C HIS A 157 1.19 -8.57 8.97
N GLY A 158 2.49 -8.26 9.01
CA GLY A 158 3.15 -7.36 8.06
C GLY A 158 3.04 -7.87 6.63
N ASN A 159 3.35 -9.15 6.41
CA ASN A 159 3.25 -9.79 5.11
C ASN A 159 1.80 -9.80 4.58
N ALA A 160 0.83 -10.19 5.40
CA ALA A 160 -0.58 -10.20 5.02
C ALA A 160 -1.11 -8.81 4.61
N ILE A 161 -0.68 -7.74 5.31
CA ILE A 161 -1.01 -6.37 4.93
C ILE A 161 -0.34 -5.99 3.62
N ASN A 162 0.93 -6.36 3.41
CA ASN A 162 1.67 -6.08 2.18
C ASN A 162 1.01 -6.74 0.98
N ASP A 163 0.71 -8.03 1.05
CA ASP A 163 0.04 -8.76 -0.02
C ASP A 163 -1.28 -8.08 -0.40
N SER A 164 -2.12 -7.79 0.59
CA SER A 164 -3.42 -7.16 0.36
C SER A 164 -3.31 -5.75 -0.22
N LYS A 165 -2.36 -4.93 0.25
CA LYS A 165 -2.20 -3.55 -0.22
C LYS A 165 -1.65 -3.49 -1.63
N PHE A 166 -0.71 -4.37 -1.99
CA PHE A 166 -0.13 -4.41 -3.33
C PHE A 166 -1.11 -4.98 -4.36
N ALA A 167 -1.85 -6.03 -4.01
CA ALA A 167 -2.93 -6.53 -4.85
C ALA A 167 -4.00 -5.44 -5.10
N LYS A 168 -4.36 -4.66 -4.06
CA LYS A 168 -5.29 -3.55 -4.21
C LYS A 168 -4.72 -2.41 -5.06
N ALA A 169 -3.43 -2.11 -4.94
CA ALA A 169 -2.75 -1.13 -5.80
C ALA A 169 -2.77 -1.57 -7.28
N ALA A 170 -2.39 -2.81 -7.57
CA ALA A 170 -2.48 -3.36 -8.93
C ALA A 170 -3.91 -3.29 -9.48
N HIS A 171 -4.90 -3.63 -8.64
CA HIS A 171 -6.30 -3.52 -9.01
C HIS A 171 -6.74 -2.07 -9.29
N ALA A 172 -6.28 -1.10 -8.51
CA ALA A 172 -6.63 0.31 -8.71
C ALA A 172 -6.02 0.90 -9.99
N LEU A 173 -4.83 0.43 -10.40
CA LEU A 173 -4.15 0.86 -11.62
C LEU A 173 -4.79 0.30 -12.91
N CYS A 174 -5.58 -0.75 -12.81
CA CYS A 174 -6.24 -1.37 -13.95
C CYS A 174 -7.59 -0.70 -14.26
N ALA A 175 -7.88 -0.51 -15.54
CA ALA A 175 -9.16 0.00 -16.02
C ALA A 175 -10.35 -0.88 -15.56
N LYS A 176 -11.49 -0.27 -15.26
CA LYS A 176 -12.72 -1.02 -14.94
C LYS A 176 -13.30 -1.74 -16.15
N GLU A 177 -13.31 -1.05 -17.27
CA GLU A 177 -13.88 -1.52 -18.54
C GLU A 177 -13.18 -0.83 -19.72
N ASN A 178 -13.46 -1.28 -20.92
CA ASN A 178 -12.88 -0.74 -22.15
C ASN A 178 -13.52 0.62 -22.47
N THR A 179 -12.69 1.67 -22.48
CA THR A 179 -13.09 3.02 -22.90
C THR A 179 -12.05 3.59 -23.87
N GLU A 180 -12.34 4.72 -24.50
CA GLU A 180 -11.37 5.41 -25.37
C GLU A 180 -10.11 5.86 -24.63
N THR A 181 -10.24 6.23 -23.35
CA THR A 181 -9.14 6.71 -22.50
C THR A 181 -8.43 5.59 -21.74
N THR A 182 -9.09 4.45 -21.56
CA THR A 182 -8.56 3.28 -20.87
C THR A 182 -8.86 2.00 -21.65
N PRO A 183 -8.17 1.75 -22.77
CA PRO A 183 -8.44 0.61 -23.62
C PRO A 183 -8.08 -0.73 -22.94
N VAL A 184 -8.98 -1.71 -23.13
CA VAL A 184 -8.75 -3.11 -22.74
C VAL A 184 -8.56 -3.92 -24.02
N LEU A 185 -7.32 -4.39 -24.22
CA LEU A 185 -6.92 -5.18 -25.38
C LEU A 185 -7.00 -6.67 -25.06
N LYS A 186 -7.13 -7.48 -26.11
CA LYS A 186 -7.10 -8.95 -26.02
C LYS A 186 -5.87 -9.51 -26.71
N THR A 187 -5.32 -10.61 -26.16
CA THR A 187 -4.19 -11.32 -26.78
C THR A 187 -4.60 -11.97 -28.10
N THR A 188 -3.65 -12.00 -29.06
CA THR A 188 -3.91 -12.46 -30.43
C THR A 188 -3.19 -13.75 -30.81
N GLY A 189 -2.27 -14.25 -29.98
CA GLY A 189 -1.44 -15.40 -30.28
C GLY A 189 -2.21 -16.72 -30.42
N LYS A 190 -1.44 -17.80 -30.57
CA LYS A 190 -2.02 -19.14 -30.72
C LYS A 190 -2.86 -19.51 -29.50
N ARG A 191 -4.01 -20.13 -29.73
CA ARG A 191 -4.88 -20.60 -28.67
C ARG A 191 -4.32 -21.89 -28.07
N ASP A 192 -4.28 -21.93 -26.75
CA ASP A 192 -3.97 -23.16 -26.01
C ASP A 192 -5.20 -24.09 -26.05
N SER A 193 -4.99 -25.32 -26.48
CA SER A 193 -6.07 -26.34 -26.63
C SER A 193 -6.63 -26.82 -25.28
N VAL A 194 -5.87 -26.68 -24.19
CA VAL A 194 -6.27 -27.14 -22.86
C VAL A 194 -7.04 -26.05 -22.10
N THR A 195 -6.46 -24.86 -22.05
CA THR A 195 -7.03 -23.74 -21.27
C THR A 195 -8.03 -22.90 -22.06
N GLY A 196 -8.03 -22.99 -23.40
CA GLY A 196 -8.83 -22.14 -24.28
C GLY A 196 -8.36 -20.67 -24.34
N ARG A 197 -7.24 -20.35 -23.68
CA ARG A 197 -6.63 -19.02 -23.63
C ARG A 197 -5.76 -18.76 -24.87
N ARG A 198 -5.78 -17.54 -25.39
CA ARG A 198 -4.79 -17.11 -26.39
C ARG A 198 -3.53 -16.63 -25.72
N LYS A 199 -2.38 -17.12 -26.20
CA LYS A 199 -1.06 -16.69 -25.73
C LYS A 199 -0.76 -15.24 -26.10
N MET A 200 0.02 -14.57 -25.29
CA MET A 200 0.53 -13.23 -25.57
C MET A 200 1.66 -13.29 -26.61
N THR A 201 1.69 -12.32 -27.51
CA THR A 201 2.74 -12.16 -28.52
C THR A 201 3.43 -10.80 -28.41
N LEU A 202 4.55 -10.64 -29.13
CA LEU A 202 5.23 -9.32 -29.24
C LEU A 202 4.36 -8.29 -29.97
N GLU A 203 3.48 -8.73 -30.87
CA GLU A 203 2.54 -7.85 -31.58
C GLU A 203 1.49 -7.28 -30.62
N ASP A 204 1.07 -8.06 -29.63
CA ASP A 204 0.17 -7.57 -28.57
C ASP A 204 0.84 -6.47 -27.76
N LEU A 205 2.14 -6.63 -27.45
CA LEU A 205 2.93 -5.61 -26.77
C LEU A 205 3.05 -4.32 -27.60
N LEU A 206 3.26 -4.45 -28.91
CA LEU A 206 3.25 -3.31 -29.83
C LEU A 206 1.87 -2.63 -29.90
N SER A 207 0.79 -3.41 -29.76
CA SER A 207 -0.58 -2.88 -29.71
C SER A 207 -0.84 -2.09 -28.41
N VAL A 208 -0.31 -2.55 -27.28
CA VAL A 208 -0.31 -1.78 -26.01
C VAL A 208 0.45 -0.46 -26.20
N LYS A 209 1.66 -0.51 -26.78
CA LYS A 209 2.45 0.69 -27.09
C LYS A 209 1.67 1.67 -27.97
N ARG A 210 1.10 1.19 -29.08
CA ARG A 210 0.30 2.00 -30.02
C ARG A 210 -0.88 2.67 -29.31
N SER A 211 -1.53 1.97 -28.39
CA SER A 211 -2.64 2.53 -27.61
C SER A 211 -2.18 3.66 -26.69
N MET A 212 -1.02 3.51 -26.00
CA MET A 212 -0.45 4.58 -25.19
C MET A 212 0.02 5.78 -26.04
N ASP A 213 0.55 5.53 -27.25
CA ASP A 213 0.96 6.60 -28.17
C ASP A 213 -0.28 7.40 -28.66
N LYS A 214 -1.40 6.73 -28.95
CA LYS A 214 -2.68 7.39 -29.30
C LYS A 214 -3.20 8.26 -28.15
N LEU A 215 -3.01 7.84 -26.90
CA LEU A 215 -3.36 8.60 -25.70
C LEU A 215 -2.37 9.74 -25.41
N LYS A 216 -1.38 9.96 -26.27
CA LYS A 216 -0.32 10.99 -26.14
C LYS A 216 0.45 10.89 -24.82
N VAL A 217 0.62 9.69 -24.29
CA VAL A 217 1.40 9.44 -23.08
C VAL A 217 2.90 9.56 -23.41
N PRO A 218 3.72 10.29 -22.63
CA PRO A 218 5.17 10.35 -22.86
C PRO A 218 5.81 8.96 -22.85
N SER A 219 6.88 8.76 -23.63
CA SER A 219 7.54 7.46 -23.73
C SER A 219 8.39 7.09 -22.52
N GLN A 220 8.91 8.09 -21.78
CA GLN A 220 9.67 7.87 -20.56
C GLN A 220 8.74 7.71 -19.37
N GLY A 221 9.02 6.73 -18.50
CA GLY A 221 8.21 6.46 -17.30
C GLY A 221 6.98 5.59 -17.54
N ARG A 222 6.86 4.96 -18.73
CA ARG A 222 5.85 3.93 -18.97
C ARG A 222 6.27 2.64 -18.27
N ARG A 223 5.37 2.06 -17.52
CA ARG A 223 5.55 0.77 -16.86
C ARG A 223 4.55 -0.24 -17.37
N LEU A 224 5.02 -1.47 -17.57
CA LEU A 224 4.17 -2.60 -17.94
C LEU A 224 4.32 -3.69 -16.88
N VAL A 225 3.22 -4.06 -16.25
CA VAL A 225 3.18 -5.15 -15.26
C VAL A 225 2.53 -6.36 -15.92
N LEU A 226 3.31 -7.42 -16.09
CA LEU A 226 2.86 -8.66 -16.68
C LEU A 226 2.37 -9.62 -15.61
N CYS A 227 1.33 -10.39 -15.91
CA CYS A 227 0.98 -11.58 -15.14
C CYS A 227 1.92 -12.74 -15.52
N SER A 228 2.05 -13.72 -14.64
CA SER A 228 2.95 -14.87 -14.85
C SER A 228 2.67 -15.62 -16.14
N ASP A 229 1.41 -15.77 -16.54
CA ASP A 229 1.03 -16.42 -17.81
C ASP A 229 1.60 -15.68 -19.02
N HIS A 230 1.49 -14.35 -19.05
CA HIS A 230 1.99 -13.53 -20.15
C HIS A 230 3.53 -13.47 -20.19
N VAL A 231 4.19 -13.50 -19.02
CA VAL A 231 5.65 -13.63 -18.96
C VAL A 231 6.10 -14.93 -19.59
N ASN A 232 5.46 -16.07 -19.22
CA ASN A 232 5.78 -17.37 -19.76
C ASN A 232 5.53 -17.43 -21.28
N ASP A 233 4.43 -16.86 -21.77
CA ASP A 233 4.15 -16.76 -23.21
C ASP A 233 5.26 -16.03 -23.96
N LEU A 234 5.72 -14.88 -23.43
CA LEU A 234 6.80 -14.10 -24.06
C LEU A 234 8.15 -14.83 -23.99
N LEU A 235 8.42 -15.53 -22.91
CA LEU A 235 9.61 -16.37 -22.79
C LEU A 235 9.61 -17.53 -23.81
N GLU A 236 8.44 -18.07 -24.17
CA GLU A 236 8.34 -19.12 -25.18
C GLU A 236 8.62 -18.59 -26.59
N VAL A 237 8.11 -17.40 -26.91
CA VAL A 237 8.11 -16.87 -28.29
C VAL A 237 9.33 -16.00 -28.61
N SER A 238 9.90 -15.28 -27.63
CA SER A 238 10.93 -14.25 -27.87
C SER A 238 12.28 -14.61 -27.28
N GLN A 239 13.29 -14.80 -28.13
CA GLN A 239 14.66 -15.01 -27.70
C GLN A 239 15.25 -13.74 -27.03
N ALA A 240 14.97 -12.57 -27.58
CA ALA A 240 15.43 -11.30 -27.01
C ALA A 240 14.88 -11.06 -25.60
N PHE A 241 13.61 -11.44 -25.35
CA PHE A 241 13.00 -11.35 -24.03
C PHE A 241 13.64 -12.34 -23.04
N LYS A 242 13.97 -13.56 -23.49
CA LYS A 242 14.70 -14.55 -22.67
C LYS A 242 16.05 -14.03 -22.19
N GLU A 243 16.79 -13.39 -23.08
CA GLU A 243 18.12 -12.86 -22.77
C GLU A 243 18.04 -11.73 -21.75
N GLN A 244 17.10 -10.80 -21.91
CA GLN A 244 16.89 -9.71 -20.96
C GLN A 244 16.36 -10.18 -19.61
N TYR A 245 15.44 -11.15 -19.58
CA TYR A 245 14.89 -11.71 -18.37
C TYR A 245 15.95 -12.26 -17.41
N ASN A 246 17.01 -12.86 -17.97
CA ASN A 246 18.10 -13.42 -17.18
C ASN A 246 19.07 -12.38 -16.62
N ILE A 247 19.18 -11.20 -17.24
CA ILE A 247 20.16 -10.16 -16.90
C ILE A 247 19.63 -9.22 -15.80
N ASP A 248 18.37 -8.79 -15.88
CA ASP A 248 17.83 -7.69 -15.06
C ASP A 248 17.09 -8.12 -13.77
N ARG A 249 17.07 -9.42 -13.45
CA ARG A 249 16.29 -9.99 -12.35
C ARG A 249 16.63 -9.41 -10.96
N ASN A 250 17.80 -8.82 -10.77
CA ASN A 250 18.25 -8.29 -9.48
C ASN A 250 17.51 -7.02 -9.02
N ASN A 251 16.81 -6.32 -9.92
CA ASN A 251 16.14 -5.06 -9.64
C ASN A 251 14.59 -5.17 -9.67
N GLY A 252 14.04 -6.40 -9.74
CA GLY A 252 12.59 -6.62 -9.86
C GLY A 252 12.01 -6.21 -11.22
N THR A 253 12.82 -5.67 -12.13
CA THR A 253 12.48 -5.44 -13.54
C THR A 253 12.80 -6.69 -14.34
N VAL A 254 11.86 -7.10 -15.20
CA VAL A 254 12.06 -8.25 -16.10
C VAL A 254 12.82 -7.83 -17.35
N GLY A 255 12.85 -6.54 -17.67
CA GLY A 255 13.56 -5.97 -18.83
C GLY A 255 12.98 -4.66 -19.31
N ARG A 256 13.56 -4.13 -20.40
CA ARG A 256 13.07 -2.94 -21.11
C ARG A 256 12.79 -3.30 -22.55
N LEU A 257 11.54 -3.18 -22.96
CA LEU A 257 11.15 -3.46 -24.35
C LEU A 257 10.16 -2.38 -24.82
N PHE A 258 10.32 -1.93 -26.07
CA PHE A 258 9.43 -0.97 -26.73
C PHE A 258 9.12 0.31 -25.93
N GLY A 259 10.06 0.74 -25.06
CA GLY A 259 9.90 1.94 -24.23
C GLY A 259 9.12 1.71 -22.93
N PHE A 260 8.89 0.45 -22.55
CA PHE A 260 8.35 0.09 -21.25
C PHE A 260 9.44 -0.46 -20.33
N ASP A 261 9.38 -0.07 -19.05
CA ASP A 261 10.00 -0.83 -17.98
C ASP A 261 9.02 -1.96 -17.60
N ILE A 262 9.47 -3.22 -17.77
CA ILE A 262 8.61 -4.41 -17.59
C ILE A 262 8.84 -5.01 -16.21
N TYR A 263 7.74 -5.27 -15.52
CA TYR A 263 7.71 -5.91 -14.21
C TYR A 263 6.83 -7.16 -14.26
N GLU A 264 7.11 -8.13 -13.41
CA GLU A 264 6.26 -9.29 -13.19
C GLU A 264 5.55 -9.15 -11.83
N TYR A 265 4.26 -9.44 -11.79
CA TYR A 265 3.50 -9.49 -10.56
C TYR A 265 2.47 -10.62 -10.60
N ALA A 266 2.45 -11.44 -9.54
CA ALA A 266 1.65 -12.67 -9.51
C ALA A 266 0.17 -12.43 -9.23
N ASP A 267 -0.18 -11.38 -8.46
CA ASP A 267 -1.56 -11.10 -8.03
C ASP A 267 -2.22 -10.00 -8.88
N ASN A 268 -2.08 -10.11 -10.20
CA ASN A 268 -2.74 -9.19 -11.12
C ASN A 268 -4.27 -9.37 -11.11
N PRO A 269 -5.03 -8.30 -11.35
CA PRO A 269 -6.49 -8.35 -11.39
C PRO A 269 -7.03 -9.31 -12.44
N LEU A 270 -8.17 -9.91 -12.12
CA LEU A 270 -8.93 -10.79 -13.02
C LEU A 270 -9.87 -9.97 -13.90
N TYR A 271 -10.00 -10.40 -15.15
CA TYR A 271 -10.97 -9.84 -16.09
C TYR A 271 -11.93 -10.92 -16.58
N THR A 272 -13.19 -10.50 -16.78
CA THR A 272 -14.19 -11.33 -17.42
C THR A 272 -13.93 -11.43 -18.92
N THR A 273 -14.46 -12.43 -19.58
CA THR A 273 -14.39 -12.57 -21.06
C THR A 273 -14.94 -11.36 -21.82
N ALA A 274 -15.83 -10.58 -21.19
CA ALA A 274 -16.38 -9.34 -21.71
C ALA A 274 -15.46 -8.12 -21.57
N GLY A 275 -14.28 -8.26 -20.96
CA GLY A 275 -13.34 -7.15 -20.75
C GLY A 275 -13.67 -6.25 -19.56
N LYS A 276 -14.45 -6.72 -18.60
CA LYS A 276 -14.72 -6.02 -17.34
C LYS A 276 -13.85 -6.54 -16.21
N LYS A 277 -13.30 -5.64 -15.43
CA LYS A 277 -12.51 -5.97 -14.24
C LYS A 277 -13.40 -6.59 -13.16
N LYS A 278 -12.94 -7.68 -12.52
CA LYS A 278 -13.59 -8.26 -11.35
C LYS A 278 -13.19 -7.57 -10.06
N ASP A 279 -14.09 -7.57 -9.10
CA ASP A 279 -13.79 -7.07 -7.76
C ASP A 279 -12.85 -8.02 -7.01
N ILE A 280 -12.08 -7.46 -6.07
CA ILE A 280 -11.12 -8.21 -5.26
C ILE A 280 -11.86 -9.23 -4.40
N GLY A 281 -11.34 -10.47 -4.38
CA GLY A 281 -11.87 -11.56 -3.55
C GLY A 281 -13.04 -12.32 -4.14
N VAL A 282 -13.50 -11.97 -5.34
CA VAL A 282 -14.54 -12.73 -6.04
C VAL A 282 -13.93 -13.99 -6.65
N ALA A 283 -14.61 -15.13 -6.49
CA ALA A 283 -14.16 -16.42 -7.00
C ALA A 283 -13.96 -16.39 -8.52
N VAL A 284 -12.91 -17.06 -8.98
CA VAL A 284 -12.58 -17.19 -10.41
C VAL A 284 -13.58 -18.13 -11.07
N THR A 285 -14.11 -17.74 -12.23
CA THR A 285 -14.94 -18.60 -13.08
C THR A 285 -14.21 -18.98 -14.37
N THR A 286 -14.68 -20.00 -15.07
CA THR A 286 -14.05 -20.49 -16.29
C THR A 286 -13.95 -19.39 -17.34
N GLY A 287 -12.78 -19.20 -17.92
CA GLY A 287 -12.51 -18.19 -18.95
C GLY A 287 -12.06 -16.84 -18.40
N GLU A 288 -11.90 -16.71 -17.10
CA GLU A 288 -11.36 -15.51 -16.46
C GLU A 288 -9.88 -15.72 -16.14
N PHE A 289 -9.06 -14.80 -16.59
CA PHE A 289 -7.61 -14.86 -16.42
C PHE A 289 -7.10 -13.55 -15.84
N GLN A 290 -5.92 -13.61 -15.24
CA GLN A 290 -5.20 -12.43 -14.82
C GLN A 290 -4.81 -11.59 -16.04
N CYS A 291 -4.91 -10.29 -15.91
CA CYS A 291 -4.50 -9.35 -16.95
C CYS A 291 -3.05 -8.89 -16.73
N SER A 292 -2.47 -8.33 -17.79
CA SER A 292 -1.32 -7.44 -17.71
C SER A 292 -1.78 -6.00 -17.94
N PHE A 293 -1.09 -5.05 -17.32
CA PHE A 293 -1.49 -3.65 -17.45
C PHE A 293 -0.28 -2.74 -17.62
N ALA A 294 -0.47 -1.70 -18.41
CA ALA A 294 0.50 -0.64 -18.61
C ALA A 294 -0.03 0.67 -18.06
N PHE A 295 0.82 1.44 -17.42
CA PHE A 295 0.49 2.74 -16.85
C PHE A 295 1.64 3.72 -16.94
N TYR A 296 1.35 5.01 -16.76
CA TYR A 296 2.34 6.06 -16.74
C TYR A 296 2.65 6.45 -15.29
N ALA A 297 3.86 6.13 -14.82
CA ALA A 297 4.24 6.28 -13.42
C ALA A 297 4.08 7.70 -12.84
N PRO A 298 4.41 8.81 -13.54
CA PRO A 298 4.20 10.16 -13.02
C PRO A 298 2.72 10.56 -12.81
N ARG A 299 1.78 9.88 -13.48
CA ARG A 299 0.32 10.10 -13.30
C ARG A 299 -0.29 9.27 -12.18
N VAL A 300 0.48 8.41 -11.57
CA VAL A 300 0.08 7.63 -10.41
C VAL A 300 0.64 8.28 -9.15
N PHE A 301 -0.04 8.15 -8.05
CA PHE A 301 0.48 8.50 -6.73
C PHE A 301 0.24 7.38 -5.74
N LYS A 302 1.07 7.33 -4.73
CA LYS A 302 0.87 6.48 -3.56
C LYS A 302 0.92 7.34 -2.31
N ALA A 303 0.22 6.91 -1.27
CA ALA A 303 0.31 7.54 0.04
C ALA A 303 0.09 6.53 1.14
N THR A 304 0.84 6.70 2.19
CA THR A 304 0.79 5.89 3.41
C THR A 304 0.32 6.78 4.55
N GLY A 305 -0.74 6.37 5.21
CA GLY A 305 -1.23 7.01 6.42
C GLY A 305 -0.68 6.35 7.68
N SER A 306 -1.43 6.42 8.77
CA SER A 306 -1.02 5.90 10.07
C SER A 306 -0.98 4.36 10.10
N THR A 307 0.03 3.82 10.79
CA THR A 307 0.12 2.40 11.14
C THR A 307 0.00 2.26 12.65
N LYS A 308 -0.96 1.46 13.11
CA LYS A 308 -1.18 1.22 14.55
C LYS A 308 -1.24 -0.26 14.85
N MET A 309 -0.55 -0.66 15.93
CA MET A 309 -0.68 -1.96 16.54
C MET A 309 -1.66 -1.87 17.72
N TYR A 310 -2.57 -2.80 17.79
CA TYR A 310 -3.44 -2.99 18.95
C TYR A 310 -2.98 -4.24 19.69
N TYR A 311 -2.70 -4.09 20.97
CA TYR A 311 -2.16 -5.13 21.81
C TYR A 311 -2.86 -5.17 23.16
N SER A 312 -3.22 -6.35 23.59
CA SER A 312 -3.72 -6.62 24.94
C SER A 312 -2.83 -7.69 25.57
N GLU A 313 -2.31 -7.43 26.76
CA GLU A 313 -1.48 -8.40 27.50
C GLU A 313 -2.33 -9.54 28.07
N ALA A 314 -1.74 -10.74 28.21
CA ALA A 314 -2.37 -11.90 28.84
C ALA A 314 -2.83 -11.60 30.27
N SER A 315 -2.12 -10.72 30.98
CA SER A 315 -2.48 -10.25 32.33
C SER A 315 -3.83 -9.51 32.40
N THR A 316 -4.34 -9.01 31.28
CA THR A 316 -5.63 -8.33 31.19
C THR A 316 -6.80 -9.27 30.89
N ASP A 317 -6.52 -10.51 30.50
CA ASP A 317 -7.51 -11.56 30.22
C ASP A 317 -7.22 -12.79 31.10
N PRO A 318 -7.58 -12.75 32.40
CA PRO A 318 -7.26 -13.84 33.32
C PRO A 318 -8.02 -15.15 33.03
N GLN A 319 -9.09 -15.10 32.23
CA GLN A 319 -9.85 -16.29 31.87
C GLN A 319 -9.14 -17.12 30.78
N ASN A 320 -8.52 -16.45 29.82
CA ASN A 320 -7.91 -17.14 28.68
C ASN A 320 -6.38 -17.10 28.68
N GLN A 321 -5.77 -16.29 29.56
CA GLN A 321 -4.31 -16.14 29.72
C GLN A 321 -3.59 -15.99 28.40
N ARG A 322 -4.11 -15.07 27.53
CA ARG A 322 -3.62 -14.87 26.17
C ARG A 322 -3.41 -13.40 25.87
N SER A 323 -2.35 -13.11 25.15
CA SER A 323 -2.11 -11.82 24.52
C SER A 323 -2.84 -11.74 23.17
N LEU A 324 -3.43 -10.60 22.87
CA LEU A 324 -4.13 -10.37 21.62
C LEU A 324 -3.39 -9.30 20.81
N VAL A 325 -3.15 -9.59 19.54
CA VAL A 325 -2.42 -8.68 18.62
C VAL A 325 -3.18 -8.51 17.31
N ASN A 326 -3.35 -7.27 16.87
CA ASN A 326 -3.74 -6.97 15.50
C ASN A 326 -3.15 -5.64 15.03
N PHE A 327 -3.21 -5.39 13.74
CA PHE A 327 -2.64 -4.21 13.12
C PHE A 327 -3.65 -3.51 12.21
N ARG A 328 -3.50 -2.20 12.13
CA ARG A 328 -4.21 -1.33 11.21
C ARG A 328 -3.21 -0.47 10.44
N HIS A 329 -3.34 -0.46 9.14
CA HIS A 329 -2.50 0.31 8.23
C HIS A 329 -3.39 1.03 7.21
N TYR A 330 -3.06 2.28 6.91
CA TYR A 330 -3.73 3.05 5.86
C TYR A 330 -2.79 3.26 4.69
N PHE A 331 -3.29 2.95 3.50
CA PHE A 331 -2.52 3.07 2.26
C PHE A 331 -3.46 3.30 1.09
N ILE A 332 -3.00 4.04 0.09
CA ILE A 332 -3.65 4.15 -1.20
C ILE A 332 -2.61 4.23 -2.31
N CYS A 333 -2.92 3.64 -3.45
CA CYS A 333 -2.20 3.84 -4.70
C CYS A 333 -3.22 3.84 -5.83
N MET A 334 -3.27 4.93 -6.59
CA MET A 334 -4.22 5.06 -7.69
C MET A 334 -3.73 6.09 -8.72
N PRO A 335 -4.25 6.07 -9.97
CA PRO A 335 -3.98 7.14 -10.93
C PRO A 335 -4.66 8.43 -10.49
N LYS A 336 -4.00 9.59 -10.72
CA LYS A 336 -4.55 10.93 -10.45
C LYS A 336 -5.79 11.21 -11.29
N LYS A 337 -5.79 10.73 -12.53
CA LYS A 337 -6.94 10.72 -13.44
C LYS A 337 -7.13 9.32 -14.01
N ALA A 338 -8.36 8.92 -14.26
CA ALA A 338 -8.70 7.64 -14.87
C ALA A 338 -8.42 7.64 -16.38
N ASP A 339 -7.17 7.93 -16.74
CA ASP A 339 -6.68 7.97 -18.12
C ASP A 339 -5.25 7.39 -18.19
N ALA A 340 -4.76 7.21 -19.43
CA ALA A 340 -3.39 6.73 -19.67
C ALA A 340 -3.03 5.35 -19.07
N GLY A 341 -4.04 4.51 -18.83
CA GLY A 341 -3.88 3.10 -18.48
C GLY A 341 -4.33 2.21 -19.64
N VAL A 342 -3.57 1.16 -19.96
CA VAL A 342 -3.93 0.16 -20.96
C VAL A 342 -3.88 -1.20 -20.32
N VAL A 343 -4.91 -2.02 -20.54
CA VAL A 343 -4.98 -3.38 -20.01
C VAL A 343 -4.89 -4.36 -21.18
N LEU A 344 -4.13 -5.43 -21.00
CA LEU A 344 -4.06 -6.56 -21.91
C LEU A 344 -4.57 -7.80 -21.17
N MET A 345 -5.68 -8.36 -21.62
CA MET A 345 -6.29 -9.56 -21.10
C MET A 345 -6.15 -10.73 -22.07
N SER A 346 -6.11 -11.94 -21.57
CA SER A 346 -6.14 -13.13 -22.41
C SER A 346 -7.52 -13.30 -23.04
N ASP A 347 -7.56 -13.44 -24.40
CA ASP A 347 -8.78 -13.83 -25.07
C ASP A 347 -9.10 -15.29 -24.78
N TYR A 348 -10.37 -15.59 -24.52
CA TYR A 348 -10.83 -16.94 -24.19
C TYR A 348 -11.92 -17.42 -25.14
N LYS A 349 -11.81 -18.68 -25.51
CA LYS A 349 -12.90 -19.43 -26.13
C LYS A 349 -12.93 -20.82 -25.54
N ASN A 350 -14.11 -21.32 -25.22
CA ASN A 350 -14.26 -22.67 -24.68
C ASN A 350 -13.66 -23.70 -25.65
N PRO A 351 -12.69 -24.51 -25.24
CA PRO A 351 -12.02 -25.49 -26.10
C PRO A 351 -12.97 -26.58 -26.62
N SER A 352 -14.10 -26.84 -25.96
CA SER A 352 -15.11 -27.80 -26.41
C SER A 352 -15.99 -27.27 -27.55
N LEU A 353 -15.91 -25.99 -27.94
CA LEU A 353 -16.66 -25.40 -29.05
C LEU A 353 -15.82 -25.44 -30.33
N PRO A 354 -16.36 -25.86 -31.51
CA PRO A 354 -15.62 -25.84 -32.75
C PRO A 354 -15.14 -24.43 -33.10
N GLU A 355 -13.95 -24.34 -33.70
CA GLU A 355 -13.48 -23.09 -34.29
C GLU A 355 -14.42 -22.76 -35.47
N GLY A 356 -15.22 -21.70 -35.28
CA GLY A 356 -16.08 -21.17 -36.35
C GLY A 356 -15.30 -20.27 -37.31
#